data_4af88404b0f02d20dd40809882e7c980
#
_entry.id   4af88404b0f02d20dd40809882e7c980
#
_cell.length_a   1.000
_cell.length_b   1.000
_cell.length_c   1.000
_cell.angle_alpha   90.00
_cell.angle_beta   90.00
_cell.angle_gamma   90.00
#
_symmetry.space_group_name_H-M   'P 1'
#
loop_
_entity.id
_entity.type
_entity.pdbx_description
1 polymer ?
#
loop_
_entity_poly.entity_id
_entity_poly.type
_entity_poly.pdbx_seq_one_letter_code
_entity_poly.pdbx_strand_id
1 'polypeptide(L)'
;VSEDYFIFTGSKAQIQVSFKDLLYIETSTIAHKLTLYSKRDIVEFYGQLSDILKQEPRLFQCHRSFIVNPYNISLIDKENRLVHFQNGSSCIVSRLKIRPLMKAIERLHD
;
A
#
# COMPACT_ATOMS: atom_id res chain seq x y z
N VAL A 1 -1.70 17.17 -19.05
CA VAL A 1 -1.29 16.73 -17.71
C VAL A 1 -1.16 15.23 -17.69
N SER A 2 0.03 14.75 -17.44
CA SER A 2 0.25 13.31 -17.32
C SER A 2 -0.25 12.82 -15.97
N GLU A 3 -1.03 11.74 -15.98
CA GLU A 3 -1.41 11.09 -14.74
C GLU A 3 -0.27 10.24 -14.21
N ASP A 4 -0.26 10.06 -12.90
CA ASP A 4 0.72 9.25 -12.20
C ASP A 4 0.10 7.88 -11.91
N TYR A 5 0.75 6.83 -12.40
CA TYR A 5 0.26 5.48 -12.25
C TYR A 5 1.20 4.61 -11.44
N PHE A 6 0.60 3.71 -10.68
CA PHE A 6 1.30 2.56 -10.16
C PHE A 6 1.23 1.46 -11.21
N ILE A 7 2.38 0.98 -11.65
CA ILE A 7 2.46 -0.09 -12.63
C ILE A 7 3.29 -1.22 -12.02
N PHE A 8 2.70 -2.39 -11.94
CA PHE A 8 3.43 -3.58 -11.49
C PHE A 8 3.46 -4.62 -12.59
N THR A 9 4.67 -5.03 -12.96
CA THR A 9 4.87 -6.07 -13.97
C THR A 9 5.28 -7.35 -13.27
N GLY A 10 4.38 -8.32 -13.27
CA GLY A 10 4.63 -9.65 -12.73
C GLY A 10 4.88 -10.65 -13.85
N SER A 11 5.07 -11.92 -13.48
CA SER A 11 5.33 -12.97 -14.46
C SER A 11 4.11 -13.34 -15.29
N LYS A 12 2.91 -13.11 -14.76
CA LYS A 12 1.66 -13.53 -15.42
C LYS A 12 0.78 -12.37 -15.86
N ALA A 13 0.97 -11.19 -15.31
CA ALA A 13 0.11 -10.05 -15.60
C ALA A 13 0.84 -8.74 -15.34
N GLN A 14 0.36 -7.69 -15.98
CA GLN A 14 0.79 -6.33 -15.68
C GLN A 14 -0.44 -5.57 -15.18
N ILE A 15 -0.26 -4.84 -14.07
CA ILE A 15 -1.33 -4.10 -13.43
C ILE A 15 -1.01 -2.62 -13.51
N GLN A 16 -2.03 -1.83 -13.80
CA GLN A 16 -1.91 -0.38 -13.85
C GLN A 16 -3.09 0.23 -13.09
N VAL A 17 -2.77 1.06 -12.09
CA VAL A 17 -3.77 1.73 -11.26
C VAL A 17 -3.32 3.16 -11.05
N SER A 18 -4.25 4.10 -11.07
CA SER A 18 -3.92 5.50 -10.75
C SER A 18 -3.32 5.55 -9.34
N PHE A 19 -2.14 6.16 -9.22
CA PHE A 19 -1.44 6.19 -7.94
C PHE A 19 -2.25 6.90 -6.85
N LYS A 20 -2.96 7.95 -7.20
CA LYS A 20 -3.80 8.70 -6.25
C LYS A 20 -4.95 7.86 -5.70
N ASP A 21 -5.35 6.80 -6.41
CA ASP A 21 -6.45 5.92 -6.00
C ASP A 21 -5.96 4.70 -5.23
N LEU A 22 -4.68 4.38 -5.29
CA LEU A 22 -4.11 3.21 -4.61
C LEU A 22 -4.12 3.42 -3.10
N LEU A 23 -4.76 2.50 -2.37
CA LEU A 23 -4.83 2.55 -0.92
C LEU A 23 -3.79 1.62 -0.28
N TYR A 24 -3.94 0.32 -0.49
CA TYR A 24 -3.01 -0.65 0.07
C TYR A 24 -3.06 -1.98 -0.68
N ILE A 25 -2.05 -2.80 -0.42
CA ILE A 25 -1.93 -4.14 -1.00
C ILE A 25 -1.69 -5.10 0.16
N GLU A 26 -2.41 -6.23 0.16
CA GLU A 26 -2.25 -7.23 1.20
C GLU A 26 -1.99 -8.61 0.63
N THR A 27 -1.35 -9.46 1.43
CA THR A 27 -1.20 -10.87 1.10
C THR A 27 -2.52 -11.59 1.36
N SER A 28 -2.74 -12.70 0.65
CA SER A 28 -3.91 -13.54 0.88
C SER A 28 -3.48 -14.88 1.50
N THR A 29 -4.45 -15.73 1.79
CA THR A 29 -4.18 -17.09 2.26
C THR A 29 -3.60 -17.97 1.17
N ILE A 30 -3.77 -17.59 -0.09
CA ILE A 30 -3.21 -18.31 -1.23
C ILE A 30 -1.79 -17.82 -1.47
N ALA A 31 -0.83 -18.74 -1.56
CA ALA A 31 0.58 -18.39 -1.74
C ALA A 31 0.79 -17.54 -2.98
N HIS A 32 1.58 -16.47 -2.83
CA HIS A 32 1.96 -15.55 -3.90
C HIS A 32 0.80 -14.79 -4.51
N LYS A 33 -0.40 -14.85 -3.92
CA LYS A 33 -1.55 -14.07 -4.38
C LYS A 33 -1.69 -12.82 -3.53
N LEU A 34 -1.82 -11.69 -4.19
CA LEU A 34 -1.95 -10.38 -3.56
C LEU A 34 -3.27 -9.75 -3.95
N THR A 35 -3.79 -8.91 -3.06
CA THR A 35 -5.00 -8.12 -3.31
C THR A 35 -4.67 -6.64 -3.19
N LEU A 36 -4.93 -5.90 -4.25
CA LEU A 36 -4.74 -4.45 -4.29
C LEU A 36 -6.09 -3.78 -4.10
N TYR A 37 -6.15 -2.86 -3.15
CA TYR A 37 -7.35 -2.07 -2.88
C TYR A 37 -7.12 -0.65 -3.36
N SER A 38 -8.00 -0.19 -4.23
CA SER A 38 -8.00 1.20 -4.67
C SER A 38 -9.34 1.84 -4.29
N LYS A 39 -9.46 3.14 -4.51
CA LYS A 39 -10.71 3.84 -4.23
C LYS A 39 -11.87 3.33 -5.06
N ARG A 40 -11.59 2.75 -6.23
CA ARG A 40 -12.61 2.31 -7.20
C ARG A 40 -12.73 0.81 -7.31
N ASP A 41 -11.61 0.10 -7.19
CA ASP A 41 -11.54 -1.31 -7.55
C ASP A 41 -10.78 -2.13 -6.52
N ILE A 42 -11.00 -3.45 -6.61
CA ILE A 42 -10.18 -4.44 -5.92
C ILE A 42 -9.62 -5.35 -6.99
N VAL A 43 -8.29 -5.50 -7.01
CA VAL A 43 -7.61 -6.30 -8.03
C VAL A 43 -6.81 -7.41 -7.35
N GLU A 44 -7.03 -8.65 -7.77
CA GLU A 44 -6.24 -9.79 -7.30
C GLU A 44 -5.22 -10.17 -8.37
N PHE A 45 -3.99 -10.47 -7.93
CA PHE A 45 -2.93 -10.83 -8.85
C PHE A 45 -1.86 -11.62 -8.13
N TYR A 46 -0.97 -12.23 -8.90
CA TYR A 46 0.14 -13.00 -8.35
C TYR A 46 1.41 -12.16 -8.31
N GLY A 47 2.11 -12.21 -7.18
CA GLY A 47 3.36 -11.48 -6.99
C GLY A 47 3.81 -11.55 -5.55
N GLN A 48 4.90 -10.86 -5.25
CA GLN A 48 5.44 -10.76 -3.91
C GLN A 48 5.55 -9.30 -3.50
N LEU A 49 5.31 -9.02 -2.22
CA LEU A 49 5.37 -7.66 -1.71
C LEU A 49 6.75 -7.01 -1.94
N SER A 50 7.83 -7.81 -1.83
CA SER A 50 9.17 -7.29 -2.06
C SER A 50 9.37 -6.76 -3.49
N ASP A 51 8.76 -7.40 -4.47
CA ASP A 51 8.85 -6.95 -5.86
C ASP A 51 8.07 -5.66 -6.08
N ILE A 52 6.95 -5.51 -5.38
CA ILE A 52 6.17 -4.28 -5.46
C ILE A 52 6.97 -3.11 -4.93
N LEU A 53 7.65 -3.27 -3.80
CA LEU A 53 8.48 -2.21 -3.22
C LEU A 53 9.64 -1.84 -4.13
N LYS A 54 10.22 -2.81 -4.82
CA LYS A 54 11.30 -2.54 -5.78
C LYS A 54 10.82 -1.71 -6.97
N GLN A 55 9.62 -2.01 -7.47
CA GLN A 55 9.07 -1.32 -8.63
C GLN A 55 8.42 0.02 -8.25
N GLU A 56 7.94 0.17 -7.00
CA GLU A 56 7.34 1.41 -6.54
C GLU A 56 7.82 1.78 -5.13
N PRO A 57 8.96 2.47 -5.03
CA PRO A 57 9.52 2.81 -3.72
C PRO A 57 8.75 3.86 -2.92
N ARG A 58 7.74 4.51 -3.52
CA ARG A 58 6.88 5.46 -2.80
C ARG A 58 5.91 4.77 -1.84
N LEU A 59 5.70 3.47 -2.00
CA LEU A 59 4.86 2.69 -1.08
C LEU A 59 5.66 2.31 0.15
N PHE A 60 4.96 2.00 1.23
CA PHE A 60 5.58 1.69 2.52
C PHE A 60 5.04 0.37 3.05
N GLN A 61 5.94 -0.54 3.42
CA GLN A 61 5.55 -1.79 4.05
C GLN A 61 5.39 -1.58 5.54
N CYS A 62 4.15 -1.50 6.01
CA CYS A 62 3.85 -1.24 7.41
C CYS A 62 3.67 -2.51 8.24
N HIS A 63 3.56 -3.65 7.59
CA HIS A 63 3.40 -4.95 8.21
C HIS A 63 3.86 -6.01 7.22
N ARG A 64 4.23 -7.20 7.72
CA ARG A 64 4.68 -8.27 6.82
C ARG A 64 3.64 -8.63 5.76
N SER A 65 2.37 -8.36 6.03
CA SER A 65 1.27 -8.67 5.12
C SER A 65 0.68 -7.47 4.40
N PHE A 66 1.15 -6.25 4.69
CA PHE A 66 0.55 -5.04 4.14
C PHE A 66 1.58 -4.06 3.62
N ILE A 67 1.30 -3.54 2.43
CA ILE A 67 1.98 -2.37 1.86
C ILE A 67 0.92 -1.29 1.71
N VAL A 68 1.22 -0.08 2.18
CA VAL A 68 0.27 1.04 2.14
C VAL A 68 0.80 2.15 1.26
N ASN A 69 -0.12 2.94 0.73
CA ASN A 69 0.21 4.19 0.06
C ASN A 69 0.12 5.33 1.09
N PRO A 70 1.25 5.86 1.55
CA PRO A 70 1.23 6.90 2.60
C PRO A 70 0.44 8.14 2.22
N TYR A 71 0.36 8.46 0.93
CA TYR A 71 -0.36 9.64 0.45
C TYR A 71 -1.85 9.57 0.75
N ASN A 72 -2.41 8.37 0.94
CA ASN A 72 -3.85 8.18 1.14
C ASN A 72 -4.23 7.82 2.56
N ILE A 73 -3.27 7.84 3.49
CA ILE A 73 -3.56 7.60 4.90
C ILE A 73 -4.17 8.86 5.49
N SER A 74 -5.32 8.72 6.17
CA SER A 74 -5.99 9.83 6.84
C SER A 74 -5.66 9.89 8.32
N LEU A 75 -5.35 8.75 8.95
CA LEU A 75 -5.12 8.68 10.39
C LEU A 75 -4.21 7.52 10.74
N ILE A 76 -3.25 7.77 11.62
CA ILE A 76 -2.47 6.70 12.25
C ILE A 76 -2.90 6.61 13.71
N ASP A 77 -3.47 5.47 14.08
CA ASP A 77 -3.84 5.16 15.45
C ASP A 77 -2.67 4.43 16.11
N LYS A 78 -1.87 5.17 16.88
CA LYS A 78 -0.68 4.61 17.51
C LYS A 78 -1.02 3.59 18.59
N GLU A 79 -2.09 3.83 19.31
CA GLU A 79 -2.49 2.97 20.41
C GLU A 79 -2.93 1.58 19.92
N ASN A 80 -3.77 1.56 18.89
CA ASN A 80 -4.29 0.31 18.32
C ASN A 80 -3.47 -0.22 17.16
N ARG A 81 -2.43 0.51 16.77
CA ARG A 81 -1.52 0.14 15.66
C ARG A 81 -2.27 -0.11 14.37
N LEU A 82 -3.08 0.88 13.99
CA LEU A 82 -3.85 0.84 12.76
C LEU A 82 -3.61 2.10 11.94
N VAL A 83 -3.69 1.96 10.63
CA VAL A 83 -3.81 3.11 9.74
C VAL A 83 -5.18 3.08 9.12
N HIS A 84 -5.77 4.25 8.96
CA HIS A 84 -7.10 4.41 8.37
C HIS A 84 -6.98 5.20 7.08
N PHE A 85 -7.76 4.78 6.09
CA PHE A 85 -7.85 5.45 4.80
C PHE A 85 -9.17 6.20 4.68
N GLN A 86 -9.23 7.12 3.73
CA GLN A 86 -10.42 7.97 3.57
C GLN A 86 -11.69 7.20 3.25
N ASN A 87 -11.56 6.01 2.66
CA ASN A 87 -12.73 5.18 2.33
C ASN A 87 -13.24 4.36 3.51
N GLY A 88 -12.66 4.51 4.70
CA GLY A 88 -13.07 3.77 5.88
C GLY A 88 -12.33 2.45 6.11
N SER A 89 -11.51 2.02 5.17
CA SER A 89 -10.72 0.81 5.37
C SER A 89 -9.52 1.06 6.27
N SER A 90 -8.94 -0.01 6.81
CA SER A 90 -7.79 0.11 7.71
C SER A 90 -6.84 -1.08 7.53
N CYS A 91 -5.59 -0.86 7.94
CA CYS A 91 -4.54 -1.88 7.94
C CYS A 91 -3.84 -1.91 9.29
N ILE A 92 -3.37 -3.11 9.66
CA ILE A 92 -2.55 -3.27 10.85
C ILE A 92 -1.14 -2.79 10.56
N VAL A 93 -0.53 -2.12 11.54
CA VAL A 93 0.85 -1.65 11.45
C VAL A 93 1.69 -2.40 12.49
N SER A 94 2.82 -2.92 12.08
CA SER A 94 3.76 -3.51 13.04
C SER A 94 4.27 -2.45 14.00
N ARG A 95 4.43 -2.84 15.26
CA ARG A 95 4.87 -1.92 16.31
C ARG A 95 6.10 -1.11 15.92
N LEU A 96 7.10 -1.75 15.34
CA LEU A 96 8.35 -1.09 14.98
C LEU A 96 8.23 -0.24 13.71
N LYS A 97 7.12 -0.32 13.00
CA LYS A 97 6.91 0.43 11.76
C LYS A 97 6.13 1.73 11.96
N ILE A 98 5.56 1.95 13.15
CA ILE A 98 4.75 3.14 13.39
C ILE A 98 5.56 4.41 13.23
N ARG A 99 6.71 4.52 13.90
CA ARG A 99 7.55 5.72 13.79
C ARG A 99 8.10 5.95 12.39
N PRO A 100 8.67 4.93 11.72
CA PRO A 100 9.12 5.11 10.34
C PRO A 100 7.99 5.54 9.40
N LEU A 101 6.77 5.01 9.59
CA LEU A 101 5.63 5.40 8.77
C LEU A 101 5.24 6.86 9.01
N MET A 102 5.21 7.28 10.26
CA MET A 102 4.92 8.68 10.60
C MET A 102 5.93 9.62 9.96
N LYS A 103 7.21 9.25 10.00
CA LYS A 103 8.25 10.05 9.35
C LYS A 103 8.10 10.07 7.83
N ALA A 104 7.71 8.94 7.24
CA ALA A 104 7.47 8.89 5.80
C ALA A 104 6.35 9.85 5.41
N ILE A 105 5.27 9.90 6.19
CA ILE A 105 4.17 10.82 5.94
C ILE A 105 4.61 12.28 6.08
N GLU A 106 5.38 12.60 7.12
CA GLU A 106 5.90 13.95 7.32
C GLU A 106 6.72 14.42 6.12
N ARG A 107 7.53 13.53 5.54
CA ARG A 107 8.38 13.85 4.40
C ARG A 107 7.59 14.12 3.12
N LEU A 108 6.34 13.66 3.03
CA LEU A 108 5.52 13.93 1.85
C LEU A 108 5.22 15.41 1.67
N HIS A 109 5.34 16.19 2.72
CA HIS A 109 5.01 17.62 2.72
C HIS A 109 6.24 18.50 2.75
N ASP A 110 7.42 17.93 2.64
CA ASP A 110 8.69 18.67 2.62
C ASP A 110 9.04 19.19 1.22
#